data_8b94d4de32b567894e9a53675a05b036
#
_entry.id   8b94d4de32b567894e9a53675a05b036
#
_cell.length_a   1.000
_cell.length_b   1.000
_cell.length_c   1.000
_cell.angle_alpha   90.00
_cell.angle_beta   90.00
_cell.angle_gamma   90.00
#
_symmetry.space_group_name_H-M   'P 1'
#
loop_
_entity.id
_entity.type
_entity.pdbx_description
1 polymer ?
#
loop_
_entity_poly.entity_id
_entity_poly.type
_entity_poly.pdbx_seq_one_letter_code
_entity_poly.pdbx_strand_id
1 'polypeptide(L)'
;MKYAIRPTQPSETEDVSVLVQRSFAKFVAPDWEAIAVSTFMAETSGECIRKLIDTAAFHAVAETQGQLLGFILMPSPSLIGLLFVSPDHLRAGIAKSLWQSARRHVEAEFKTAKTVELNSSPYAVSAYRALGFYPISEPFRRGGCVATRMACWLPSEALQAGENAA
;
A
#
# COMPACT_ATOMS: atom_id res chain seq x y z
N MET A 1 -7.85 -7.04 -18.30
CA MET A 1 -8.59 -7.73 -17.21
C MET A 1 -9.47 -6.71 -16.51
N LYS A 2 -10.73 -7.05 -16.25
CA LYS A 2 -11.69 -6.15 -15.55
C LYS A 2 -11.74 -6.55 -14.07
N TYR A 3 -11.52 -5.62 -13.15
CA TYR A 3 -11.57 -5.82 -11.71
C TYR A 3 -12.20 -4.59 -11.04
N ALA A 4 -12.69 -4.76 -9.81
CA ALA A 4 -13.25 -3.69 -8.99
C ALA A 4 -12.33 -3.38 -7.80
N ILE A 5 -12.32 -2.11 -7.38
CA ILE A 5 -11.71 -1.70 -6.11
C ILE A 5 -12.87 -1.45 -5.13
N ARG A 6 -12.82 -2.10 -3.97
CA ARG A 6 -13.84 -1.98 -2.94
C ARG A 6 -13.23 -2.09 -1.53
N PRO A 7 -13.93 -1.63 -0.49
CA PRO A 7 -13.50 -1.86 0.89
C PRO A 7 -13.28 -3.35 1.18
N THR A 8 -12.30 -3.64 2.02
CA THR A 8 -12.03 -5.01 2.49
C THR A 8 -13.14 -5.46 3.43
N GLN A 9 -13.63 -6.68 3.28
CA GLN A 9 -14.63 -7.25 4.19
C GLN A 9 -13.94 -8.00 5.34
N PRO A 10 -14.50 -7.96 6.56
CA PRO A 10 -13.95 -8.70 7.69
C PRO A 10 -13.87 -10.22 7.48
N SER A 11 -14.74 -10.77 6.65
CA SER A 11 -14.78 -12.21 6.35
C SER A 11 -13.66 -12.68 5.40
N GLU A 12 -12.94 -11.77 4.72
CA GLU A 12 -11.91 -12.11 3.72
C GLU A 12 -10.48 -11.83 4.21
N THR A 13 -10.30 -11.51 5.49
CA THR A 13 -8.98 -11.15 6.05
C THR A 13 -7.97 -12.28 5.99
N GLU A 14 -8.41 -13.53 6.01
CA GLU A 14 -7.52 -14.67 5.80
C GLU A 14 -7.02 -14.74 4.35
N ASP A 15 -7.89 -14.52 3.37
CA ASP A 15 -7.49 -14.47 1.95
C ASP A 15 -6.56 -13.27 1.67
N VAL A 16 -6.80 -12.13 2.32
CA VAL A 16 -5.89 -10.97 2.30
C VAL A 16 -4.53 -11.33 2.89
N SER A 17 -4.49 -12.01 4.04
CA SER A 17 -3.26 -12.49 4.66
C SER A 17 -2.45 -13.36 3.70
N VAL A 18 -3.09 -14.36 3.10
CA VAL A 18 -2.46 -15.25 2.11
C VAL A 18 -1.88 -14.47 0.94
N LEU A 19 -2.62 -13.51 0.38
CA LEU A 19 -2.16 -12.66 -0.72
C LEU A 19 -0.92 -11.85 -0.31
N VAL A 20 -0.99 -11.15 0.83
CA VAL A 20 0.08 -10.30 1.36
C VAL A 20 1.34 -11.13 1.61
N GLN A 21 1.22 -12.23 2.36
CA GLN A 21 2.35 -13.08 2.74
C GLN A 21 2.99 -13.77 1.54
N ARG A 22 2.21 -14.21 0.56
CA ARG A 22 2.71 -14.81 -0.67
C ARG A 22 3.49 -13.81 -1.52
N SER A 23 3.01 -12.59 -1.63
CA SER A 23 3.69 -11.51 -2.34
C SER A 23 4.95 -11.05 -1.60
N PHE A 24 4.86 -10.88 -0.27
CA PHE A 24 5.99 -10.55 0.59
C PHE A 24 7.10 -11.60 0.50
N ALA A 25 6.79 -12.88 0.65
CA ALA A 25 7.76 -13.96 0.59
C ALA A 25 8.53 -13.99 -0.73
N LYS A 26 7.86 -13.65 -1.84
CA LYS A 26 8.49 -13.66 -3.16
C LYS A 26 9.37 -12.45 -3.44
N PHE A 27 8.97 -11.24 -2.99
CA PHE A 27 9.57 -9.98 -3.46
C PHE A 27 10.27 -9.16 -2.39
N VAL A 28 10.01 -9.41 -1.12
CA VAL A 28 10.53 -8.60 -0.01
C VAL A 28 11.42 -9.43 0.93
N ALA A 29 10.94 -10.60 1.32
CA ALA A 29 11.64 -11.47 2.26
C ALA A 29 13.08 -11.84 1.88
N PRO A 30 13.47 -11.99 0.59
CA PRO A 30 14.85 -12.29 0.22
C PRO A 30 15.88 -11.24 0.66
N ASP A 31 15.46 -9.99 0.86
CA ASP A 31 16.33 -8.89 1.30
C ASP A 31 16.34 -8.72 2.83
N TRP A 32 15.51 -9.46 3.56
CA TRP A 32 15.30 -9.30 5.00
C TRP A 32 15.94 -10.42 5.82
N GLU A 33 16.26 -10.13 7.08
CA GLU A 33 16.73 -11.13 8.03
C GLU A 33 15.58 -12.04 8.50
N ALA A 34 15.87 -13.29 8.83
CA ALA A 34 14.88 -14.29 9.20
C ALA A 34 13.95 -13.84 10.34
N ILE A 35 14.47 -13.10 11.33
CA ILE A 35 13.66 -12.61 12.44
C ILE A 35 12.64 -11.56 11.97
N ALA A 36 13.02 -10.66 11.07
CA ALA A 36 12.13 -9.66 10.52
C ALA A 36 11.06 -10.29 9.61
N VAL A 37 11.44 -11.29 8.82
CA VAL A 37 10.50 -12.10 8.01
C VAL A 37 9.47 -12.77 8.92
N SER A 38 9.91 -13.44 9.98
CA SER A 38 9.03 -14.11 10.95
C SER A 38 8.06 -13.13 11.62
N THR A 39 8.55 -11.97 12.02
CA THR A 39 7.73 -10.91 12.62
C THR A 39 6.66 -10.41 11.63
N PHE A 40 7.04 -10.09 10.39
CA PHE A 40 6.09 -9.64 9.37
C PHE A 40 5.00 -10.68 9.09
N MET A 41 5.37 -11.96 8.99
CA MET A 41 4.41 -13.04 8.77
C MET A 41 3.40 -13.14 9.92
N ALA A 42 3.85 -12.99 11.17
CA ALA A 42 2.97 -12.99 12.34
C ALA A 42 2.04 -11.76 12.36
N GLU A 43 2.58 -10.57 12.09
CA GLU A 43 1.84 -9.30 12.08
C GLU A 43 0.86 -9.15 10.91
N THR A 44 0.98 -9.98 9.88
CA THR A 44 0.07 -10.04 8.73
C THR A 44 -0.79 -11.31 8.69
N SER A 45 -0.98 -12.00 9.82
CA SER A 45 -1.98 -13.06 9.95
C SER A 45 -3.39 -12.51 9.73
N GLY A 46 -4.36 -13.37 9.37
CA GLY A 46 -5.75 -12.95 9.14
C GLY A 46 -6.35 -12.21 10.33
N GLU A 47 -6.06 -12.66 11.56
CA GLU A 47 -6.47 -11.98 12.78
C GLU A 47 -5.85 -10.58 12.92
N CYS A 48 -4.56 -10.45 12.61
CA CYS A 48 -3.88 -9.14 12.65
C CYS A 48 -4.40 -8.21 11.56
N ILE A 49 -4.59 -8.70 10.33
CA ILE A 49 -5.24 -7.91 9.25
C ILE A 49 -6.62 -7.46 9.68
N ARG A 50 -7.41 -8.31 10.34
CA ARG A 50 -8.72 -7.94 10.87
C ARG A 50 -8.63 -6.73 11.81
N LYS A 51 -7.73 -6.77 12.78
CA LYS A 51 -7.51 -5.66 13.74
C LYS A 51 -7.02 -4.39 13.03
N LEU A 52 -6.18 -4.54 12.01
CA LEU A 52 -5.67 -3.40 11.26
C LEU A 52 -6.76 -2.70 10.45
N ILE A 53 -7.65 -3.43 9.77
CA ILE A 53 -8.74 -2.80 8.99
C ILE A 53 -9.77 -2.09 9.88
N ASP A 54 -9.98 -2.55 11.12
CA ASP A 54 -10.94 -1.95 12.04
C ASP A 54 -10.51 -0.53 12.48
N THR A 55 -9.23 -0.18 12.40
CA THR A 55 -8.67 1.11 12.85
C THR A 55 -8.01 1.92 11.74
N ALA A 56 -7.88 1.37 10.54
CA ALA A 56 -7.21 2.02 9.43
C ALA A 56 -7.97 3.26 8.94
N ALA A 57 -7.22 4.28 8.51
CA ALA A 57 -7.79 5.44 7.82
C ALA A 57 -8.37 5.06 6.44
N PHE A 58 -7.77 4.06 5.79
CA PHE A 58 -8.28 3.51 4.52
C PHE A 58 -7.80 2.07 4.32
N HIS A 59 -8.66 1.25 3.77
CA HIS A 59 -8.30 -0.09 3.27
C HIS A 59 -9.18 -0.50 2.10
N ALA A 60 -8.62 -1.22 1.14
CA ALA A 60 -9.35 -1.73 -0.01
C ALA A 60 -8.67 -2.95 -0.62
N VAL A 61 -9.46 -3.75 -1.32
CA VAL A 61 -9.00 -4.83 -2.18
C VAL A 61 -9.31 -4.54 -3.64
N ALA A 62 -8.48 -5.07 -4.52
CA ALA A 62 -8.80 -5.25 -5.93
C ALA A 62 -9.31 -6.68 -6.12
N GLU A 63 -10.49 -6.84 -6.73
CA GLU A 63 -11.18 -8.12 -6.80
C GLU A 63 -11.77 -8.34 -8.20
N THR A 64 -11.73 -9.59 -8.68
CA THR A 64 -12.45 -10.04 -9.87
C THR A 64 -13.00 -11.44 -9.64
N GLN A 65 -14.31 -11.64 -9.87
CA GLN A 65 -14.98 -12.95 -9.78
C GLN A 65 -14.69 -13.72 -8.46
N GLY A 66 -14.65 -13.00 -7.33
CA GLY A 66 -14.35 -13.57 -6.01
C GLY A 66 -12.85 -13.78 -5.72
N GLN A 67 -11.95 -13.49 -6.67
CA GLN A 67 -10.51 -13.60 -6.48
C GLN A 67 -9.90 -12.27 -6.08
N LEU A 68 -9.14 -12.24 -4.98
CA LEU A 68 -8.36 -11.06 -4.58
C LEU A 68 -7.09 -10.95 -5.42
N LEU A 69 -6.88 -9.77 -5.99
CA LEU A 69 -5.74 -9.44 -6.86
C LEU A 69 -4.73 -8.54 -6.21
N GLY A 70 -5.15 -7.76 -5.20
CA GLY A 70 -4.29 -6.84 -4.48
C GLY A 70 -4.99 -6.26 -3.27
N PHE A 71 -4.21 -5.69 -2.36
CA PHE A 71 -4.66 -5.10 -1.11
C PHE A 71 -3.85 -3.85 -0.79
N ILE A 72 -4.52 -2.82 -0.28
CA ILE A 72 -3.90 -1.62 0.30
C ILE A 72 -4.48 -1.37 1.68
N LEU A 73 -3.62 -0.93 2.61
CA LEU A 73 -4.01 -0.48 3.95
C LEU A 73 -3.20 0.76 4.33
N MET A 74 -3.91 1.78 4.79
CA MET A 74 -3.35 3.01 5.34
C MET A 74 -3.72 3.11 6.82
N PRO A 75 -2.77 2.88 7.75
CA PRO A 75 -3.04 3.04 9.18
C PRO A 75 -3.41 4.48 9.55
N SER A 76 -2.86 5.44 8.82
CA SER A 76 -3.17 6.88 8.96
C SER A 76 -3.30 7.52 7.56
N PRO A 77 -3.88 8.73 7.47
CA PRO A 77 -4.02 9.43 6.19
C PRO A 77 -2.69 9.75 5.48
N SER A 78 -1.59 9.72 6.20
CA SER A 78 -0.26 10.07 5.70
C SER A 78 0.69 8.87 5.53
N LEU A 79 0.22 7.63 5.75
CA LEU A 79 1.08 6.45 5.71
C LEU A 79 0.40 5.27 4.98
N ILE A 80 1.05 4.73 3.97
CA ILE A 80 0.74 3.40 3.44
C ILE A 80 1.50 2.37 4.26
N GLY A 81 0.77 1.54 5.00
CA GLY A 81 1.33 0.42 5.76
C GLY A 81 1.55 -0.82 4.91
N LEU A 82 0.56 -1.16 4.08
CA LEU A 82 0.61 -2.32 3.19
C LEU A 82 0.08 -1.93 1.80
N LEU A 83 0.80 -2.34 0.76
CA LEU A 83 0.34 -2.31 -0.64
C LEU A 83 0.96 -3.49 -1.36
N PHE A 84 0.15 -4.52 -1.57
CA PHE A 84 0.57 -5.77 -2.18
C PHE A 84 -0.35 -6.16 -3.34
N VAL A 85 0.25 -6.74 -4.38
CA VAL A 85 -0.45 -7.29 -5.54
C VAL A 85 -0.08 -8.75 -5.69
N SER A 86 -1.05 -9.58 -6.02
CA SER A 86 -0.81 -11.01 -6.28
C SER A 86 0.34 -11.20 -7.29
N PRO A 87 1.31 -12.08 -6.99
CA PRO A 87 2.42 -12.36 -7.91
C PRO A 87 1.99 -12.80 -9.31
N ASP A 88 0.78 -13.32 -9.45
CA ASP A 88 0.23 -13.82 -10.72
C ASP A 88 -0.39 -12.70 -11.59
N HIS A 89 -0.55 -11.49 -11.02
CA HIS A 89 -1.28 -10.39 -11.64
C HIS A 89 -0.45 -9.08 -11.68
N LEU A 90 0.87 -9.19 -11.73
CA LEU A 90 1.76 -8.04 -11.83
C LEU A 90 1.58 -7.28 -13.15
N ARG A 91 1.90 -5.98 -13.14
CA ARG A 91 1.82 -5.07 -14.32
C ARG A 91 0.43 -4.91 -14.94
N ALA A 92 -0.62 -5.31 -14.24
CA ALA A 92 -2.02 -5.12 -14.64
C ALA A 92 -2.63 -3.79 -14.17
N GLY A 93 -1.83 -2.87 -13.64
CA GLY A 93 -2.28 -1.58 -13.13
C GLY A 93 -2.97 -1.63 -11.74
N ILE A 94 -3.01 -2.78 -11.09
CA ILE A 94 -3.73 -3.00 -9.83
C ILE A 94 -3.21 -2.09 -8.71
N ALA A 95 -1.88 -2.03 -8.50
CA ALA A 95 -1.29 -1.15 -7.49
C ALA A 95 -1.63 0.32 -7.75
N LYS A 96 -1.64 0.75 -9.02
CA LYS A 96 -2.03 2.10 -9.41
C LYS A 96 -3.49 2.38 -9.06
N SER A 97 -4.39 1.47 -9.36
CA SER A 97 -5.83 1.64 -9.07
C SER A 97 -6.11 1.66 -7.56
N LEU A 98 -5.46 0.80 -6.77
CA LEU A 98 -5.53 0.80 -5.31
C LEU A 98 -5.03 2.12 -4.74
N TRP A 99 -3.85 2.58 -5.16
CA TRP A 99 -3.30 3.86 -4.73
C TRP A 99 -4.19 5.04 -5.12
N GLN A 100 -4.69 5.09 -6.34
CA GLN A 100 -5.59 6.16 -6.78
C GLN A 100 -6.89 6.20 -5.97
N SER A 101 -7.43 5.05 -5.58
CA SER A 101 -8.61 4.98 -4.70
C SER A 101 -8.30 5.52 -3.30
N ALA A 102 -7.18 5.10 -2.71
CA ALA A 102 -6.72 5.60 -1.42
C ALA A 102 -6.45 7.10 -1.43
N ARG A 103 -5.75 7.59 -2.47
CA ARG A 103 -5.44 9.00 -2.64
C ARG A 103 -6.71 9.87 -2.70
N ARG A 104 -7.70 9.48 -3.52
CA ARG A 104 -8.98 10.20 -3.60
C ARG A 104 -9.70 10.26 -2.25
N HIS A 105 -9.67 9.16 -1.50
CA HIS A 105 -10.25 9.12 -0.15
C HIS A 105 -9.53 10.08 0.80
N VAL A 106 -8.19 10.06 0.81
CA VAL A 106 -7.41 10.96 1.67
C VAL A 106 -7.64 12.42 1.30
N GLU A 107 -7.65 12.76 0.01
CA GLU A 107 -7.91 14.12 -0.48
C GLU A 107 -9.32 14.61 -0.13
N ALA A 108 -10.30 13.71 -0.09
CA ALA A 108 -11.70 14.07 0.25
C ALA A 108 -11.90 14.24 1.77
N GLU A 109 -11.43 13.27 2.57
CA GLU A 109 -11.77 13.17 4.00
C GLU A 109 -10.73 13.82 4.93
N PHE A 110 -9.47 13.96 4.48
CA PHE A 110 -8.35 14.42 5.32
C PHE A 110 -7.66 15.64 4.72
N LYS A 111 -8.37 16.78 4.67
CA LYS A 111 -7.92 18.05 4.05
C LYS A 111 -6.57 18.59 4.55
N THR A 112 -6.13 18.19 5.73
CA THR A 112 -4.84 18.60 6.30
C THR A 112 -3.66 17.72 5.86
N ALA A 113 -3.93 16.55 5.27
CA ALA A 113 -2.87 15.68 4.78
C ALA A 113 -2.18 16.32 3.56
N LYS A 114 -0.86 16.54 3.65
CA LYS A 114 -0.05 17.15 2.58
C LYS A 114 0.80 16.15 1.83
N THR A 115 1.14 15.07 2.49
CA THR A 115 1.99 14.00 1.94
C THR A 115 1.49 12.65 2.39
N VAL A 116 1.77 11.63 1.57
CA VAL A 116 1.66 10.23 1.96
C VAL A 116 3.04 9.60 1.85
N GLU A 117 3.45 8.90 2.88
CA GLU A 117 4.76 8.24 2.98
C GLU A 117 4.59 6.72 2.99
N LEU A 118 5.67 6.02 2.72
CA LEU A 118 5.80 4.58 2.84
C LEU A 118 7.27 4.17 2.97
N ASN A 119 7.50 2.94 3.43
CA ASN A 119 8.79 2.27 3.38
C ASN A 119 8.78 1.24 2.25
N SER A 120 9.52 1.52 1.20
CA SER A 120 9.61 0.65 0.02
C SER A 120 10.70 -0.41 0.19
N SER A 121 10.40 -1.66 -0.12
CA SER A 121 11.47 -2.65 -0.35
C SER A 121 12.31 -2.27 -1.55
N PRO A 122 13.57 -2.75 -1.67
CA PRO A 122 14.41 -2.49 -2.84
C PRO A 122 13.73 -2.86 -4.17
N TYR A 123 13.00 -3.98 -4.19
CA TYR A 123 12.22 -4.43 -5.33
C TYR A 123 11.16 -3.43 -5.80
N ALA A 124 10.48 -2.75 -4.89
CA ALA A 124 9.30 -1.94 -5.19
C ALA A 124 9.60 -0.46 -5.49
N VAL A 125 10.83 0.03 -5.27
CA VAL A 125 11.19 1.45 -5.45
C VAL A 125 10.80 1.98 -6.83
N SER A 126 11.09 1.23 -7.91
CA SER A 126 10.76 1.66 -9.28
C SER A 126 9.24 1.71 -9.52
N ALA A 127 8.50 0.77 -8.95
CA ALA A 127 7.04 0.76 -9.03
C ALA A 127 6.44 1.96 -8.30
N TYR A 128 6.91 2.29 -7.10
CA TYR A 128 6.45 3.47 -6.38
C TYR A 128 6.82 4.78 -7.07
N ARG A 129 8.00 4.87 -7.71
CA ARG A 129 8.34 6.03 -8.56
C ARG A 129 7.31 6.23 -9.68
N ALA A 130 6.88 5.16 -10.34
CA ALA A 130 5.84 5.20 -11.36
C ALA A 130 4.44 5.59 -10.82
N LEU A 131 4.21 5.46 -9.50
CA LEU A 131 3.00 5.91 -8.81
C LEU A 131 3.08 7.35 -8.29
N GLY A 132 4.20 8.06 -8.51
CA GLY A 132 4.40 9.44 -8.09
C GLY A 132 5.08 9.62 -6.73
N PHE A 133 5.62 8.55 -6.16
CA PHE A 133 6.46 8.64 -4.97
C PHE A 133 7.93 8.88 -5.34
N TYR A 134 8.64 9.60 -4.50
CA TYR A 134 10.08 9.83 -4.62
C TYR A 134 10.79 9.52 -3.29
N PRO A 135 12.03 9.02 -3.35
CA PRO A 135 12.81 8.74 -2.15
C PRO A 135 13.05 10.01 -1.34
N ILE A 136 12.85 9.91 -0.03
CA ILE A 136 13.17 10.96 0.95
C ILE A 136 14.24 10.50 1.95
N SER A 137 14.81 9.31 1.75
CA SER A 137 15.98 8.80 2.45
C SER A 137 16.86 7.98 1.51
N GLU A 138 18.13 7.79 1.88
CA GLU A 138 18.93 6.70 1.35
C GLU A 138 18.36 5.35 1.80
N PRO A 139 18.65 4.25 1.10
CA PRO A 139 18.32 2.91 1.57
C PRO A 139 18.91 2.66 2.95
N PHE A 140 18.14 2.07 3.86
CA PHE A 140 18.57 1.80 5.23
C PHE A 140 18.24 0.37 5.66
N ARG A 141 18.97 -0.09 6.70
CA ARG A 141 18.63 -1.33 7.44
C ARG A 141 18.20 -0.97 8.85
N ARG A 142 17.08 -1.54 9.28
CA ARG A 142 16.58 -1.36 10.64
C ARG A 142 15.78 -2.59 11.07
N GLY A 143 16.15 -3.18 12.21
CA GLY A 143 15.44 -4.36 12.74
C GLY A 143 15.40 -5.55 11.79
N GLY A 144 16.44 -5.75 10.97
CA GLY A 144 16.51 -6.81 9.98
C GLY A 144 15.77 -6.52 8.66
N CYS A 145 15.07 -5.39 8.56
CA CYS A 145 14.40 -4.95 7.33
C CYS A 145 15.33 -4.08 6.48
N VAL A 146 15.18 -4.15 5.16
CA VAL A 146 15.81 -3.22 4.21
C VAL A 146 14.72 -2.40 3.56
N ALA A 147 14.84 -1.08 3.59
CA ALA A 147 13.84 -0.19 3.02
C ALA A 147 14.43 1.14 2.55
N THR A 148 13.66 1.82 1.69
CA THR A 148 13.84 3.23 1.33
C THR A 148 12.56 3.97 1.69
N ARG A 149 12.66 5.04 2.47
CA ARG A 149 11.51 5.89 2.76
C ARG A 149 11.17 6.71 1.55
N MET A 150 9.89 6.70 1.16
CA MET A 150 9.41 7.42 -0.01
C MET A 150 8.16 8.24 0.35
N ALA A 151 7.95 9.35 -0.36
CA ALA A 151 6.80 10.23 -0.18
C ALA A 151 6.17 10.61 -1.51
N CYS A 152 4.85 10.85 -1.47
CA CYS A 152 4.07 11.47 -2.54
C CYS A 152 3.36 12.71 -2.00
N TRP A 153 3.50 13.85 -2.68
CA TRP A 153 2.76 15.05 -2.36
C TRP A 153 1.31 14.94 -2.81
N LEU A 154 0.42 15.42 -1.94
CA LEU A 154 -0.99 15.62 -2.28
C LEU A 154 -1.17 17.11 -2.66
N PRO A 155 -1.76 17.45 -3.82
CA PRO A 155 -2.02 18.84 -4.17
C PRO A 155 -2.99 19.44 -3.15
N SER A 156 -2.63 20.61 -2.62
CA SER A 156 -3.58 21.41 -1.84
C SER A 156 -4.54 22.14 -2.80
N GLU A 157 -5.80 22.31 -2.39
CA GLU A 157 -6.83 23.04 -3.18
C GLU A 157 -6.36 24.42 -3.66
N ALA A 158 -5.38 25.05 -2.97
CA ALA A 158 -4.81 26.34 -3.36
C ALA A 158 -4.02 26.31 -4.69
N LEU A 159 -3.51 25.16 -5.12
CA LEU A 159 -2.79 25.03 -6.41
C LEU A 159 -3.74 24.78 -7.59
N GLN A 160 -4.91 24.19 -7.35
CA GLN A 160 -5.91 23.97 -8.39
C GLN A 160 -6.69 25.22 -8.78
N ALA A 161 -6.80 26.21 -7.87
CA ALA A 161 -7.45 27.50 -8.15
C ALA A 161 -6.59 28.41 -9.06
N GLY A 162 -5.29 28.18 -9.17
CA GLY A 162 -4.38 28.97 -10.01
C GLY A 162 -4.33 28.53 -11.48
N GLU A 163 -4.65 27.29 -11.80
CA GLU A 163 -4.63 26.79 -13.19
C GLU A 163 -5.93 27.06 -13.97
N ASN A 164 -7.04 27.37 -13.29
CA ASN A 164 -8.30 27.76 -13.93
C ASN A 164 -8.50 29.28 -14.10
N ALA A 165 -7.50 30.07 -13.76
CA ALA A 165 -7.55 31.54 -13.85
C ALA A 165 -6.60 32.17 -14.92
N ALA A 166 -6.11 31.36 -15.85
CA ALA A 166 -5.26 31.80 -16.95
C ALA A 166 -5.90 31.51 -18.32
#